data_c3f8c7192abebaf272a2042eb07d7b83
#
_entry.id   c3f8c7192abebaf272a2042eb07d7b83
#
_cell.length_a   1.000
_cell.length_b   1.000
_cell.length_c   1.000
_cell.angle_alpha   90.00
_cell.angle_beta   90.00
_cell.angle_gamma   90.00
#
_symmetry.space_group_name_H-M   'P 1'
#
loop_
_entity.id
_entity.type
_entity.pdbx_description
1 polymer ?
#
loop_
_entity_poly.entity_id
_entity_poly.type
_entity_poly.pdbx_seq_one_letter_code
_entity_poly.pdbx_strand_id
1 'polypeptide(L)'
;MNSAILSINLTAIAENWSHLQRLSNSSVSTAAVVKANAYGLGIKPIAQHLFETGVRTFFVSTVDEAVDLRLILNYPVDIYYLNGYSTGDSSAIDDFRIMPVLNSLEQIKNFKNQTKGKKAAIQIDLGMNRLGID
;
A
#
# COMPACT_ATOMS: atom_id res chain seq x y z
N MET A 1 9.59 28.60 -24.97
CA MET A 1 8.41 28.22 -24.12
C MET A 1 8.93 27.92 -22.74
N ASN A 2 8.46 28.65 -21.73
CA ASN A 2 8.83 28.36 -20.33
C ASN A 2 8.06 27.11 -19.91
N SER A 3 8.74 25.97 -19.82
CA SER A 3 8.16 24.75 -19.27
C SER A 3 8.08 24.88 -17.75
N ALA A 4 6.95 24.50 -17.16
CA ALA A 4 6.84 24.38 -15.73
C ALA A 4 7.79 23.26 -15.24
N ILE A 5 8.48 23.49 -14.12
CA ILE A 5 9.37 22.51 -13.49
C ILE A 5 8.75 22.08 -12.16
N LEU A 6 8.58 20.76 -11.98
CA LEU A 6 8.20 20.17 -10.71
C LEU A 6 9.48 19.72 -10.00
N SER A 7 9.75 20.26 -8.81
CA SER A 7 10.84 19.83 -7.94
C SER A 7 10.29 19.06 -6.75
N ILE A 8 10.78 17.83 -6.54
CA ILE A 8 10.33 16.93 -5.46
C ILE A 8 11.48 16.75 -4.47
N ASN A 9 11.23 17.12 -3.21
CA ASN A 9 12.21 16.95 -2.14
C ASN A 9 11.98 15.61 -1.42
N LEU A 10 12.74 14.58 -1.79
CA LEU A 10 12.64 13.25 -1.20
C LEU A 10 13.03 13.25 0.29
N THR A 11 14.00 14.06 0.68
CA THR A 11 14.42 14.18 2.08
C THR A 11 13.28 14.69 2.95
N ALA A 12 12.55 15.72 2.52
CA ALA A 12 11.40 16.22 3.27
C ALA A 12 10.29 15.17 3.43
N ILE A 13 10.06 14.32 2.41
CA ILE A 13 9.10 13.22 2.49
C ILE A 13 9.55 12.19 3.54
N ALA A 14 10.82 11.81 3.55
CA ALA A 14 11.41 10.89 4.51
C ALA A 14 11.40 11.45 5.94
N GLU A 15 11.68 12.74 6.11
CA GLU A 15 11.62 13.43 7.39
C GLU A 15 10.20 13.47 7.96
N ASN A 16 9.19 13.70 7.13
CA ASN A 16 7.77 13.65 7.53
C ASN A 16 7.39 12.25 8.03
N TRP A 17 7.75 11.20 7.30
CA TRP A 17 7.51 9.84 7.76
C TRP A 17 8.24 9.53 9.07
N SER A 18 9.51 9.89 9.17
CA SER A 18 10.33 9.69 10.36
C SER A 18 9.76 10.44 11.57
N HIS A 19 9.20 11.64 11.36
CA HIS A 19 8.52 12.39 12.40
C HIS A 19 7.31 11.63 12.96
N LEU A 20 6.43 11.14 12.09
CA LEU A 20 5.26 10.34 12.49
C LEU A 20 5.68 9.04 13.20
N GLN A 21 6.72 8.37 12.71
CA GLN A 21 7.24 7.15 13.34
C GLN A 21 7.76 7.43 14.76
N ARG A 22 8.41 8.57 15.00
CA ARG A 22 8.88 8.97 16.33
C ARG A 22 7.76 9.35 17.31
N LEU A 23 6.62 9.83 16.81
CA LEU A 23 5.44 10.11 17.64
C LEU A 23 4.76 8.84 18.14
N SER A 24 5.01 7.72 17.50
CA SER A 24 4.50 6.41 17.90
C SER A 24 5.48 5.70 18.84
N ASN A 25 4.98 4.80 19.65
CA ASN A 25 5.86 3.96 20.48
C ASN A 25 6.59 2.89 19.62
N SER A 26 7.58 2.22 20.20
CA SER A 26 8.43 1.24 19.49
C SER A 26 7.68 0.00 19.00
N SER A 27 6.45 -0.25 19.47
CA SER A 27 5.60 -1.37 19.01
C SER A 27 4.72 -1.02 17.80
N VAL A 28 4.72 0.25 17.37
CA VAL A 28 3.91 0.75 16.25
C VAL A 28 4.79 0.95 15.03
N SER A 29 4.31 0.49 13.88
CA SER A 29 4.94 0.72 12.59
C SER A 29 4.12 1.70 11.76
N THR A 30 4.75 2.77 11.27
CA THR A 30 4.12 3.74 10.38
C THR A 30 4.26 3.27 8.94
N ALA A 31 3.12 3.02 8.29
CA ALA A 31 3.08 2.65 6.87
C ALA A 31 3.11 3.88 5.96
N ALA A 32 3.42 3.67 4.67
CA ALA A 32 3.35 4.70 3.65
C ALA A 32 2.25 4.41 2.62
N VAL A 33 1.44 5.42 2.27
CA VAL A 33 0.44 5.34 1.21
C VAL A 33 1.02 6.00 -0.05
N VAL A 34 1.23 5.20 -1.11
CA VAL A 34 1.89 5.63 -2.35
C VAL A 34 1.05 5.37 -3.60
N LYS A 35 -0.26 5.26 -3.43
CA LYS A 35 -1.24 5.07 -4.52
C LYS A 35 -1.22 6.21 -5.54
N ALA A 36 -1.85 6.00 -6.71
CA ALA A 36 -1.94 6.96 -7.80
C ALA A 36 -0.56 7.54 -8.18
N ASN A 37 0.42 6.64 -8.41
CA ASN A 37 1.80 7.02 -8.73
C ASN A 37 2.41 7.97 -7.67
N ALA A 38 2.26 7.62 -6.37
CA ALA A 38 2.60 8.46 -5.23
C ALA A 38 1.94 9.85 -5.32
N TYR A 39 0.62 9.86 -5.53
CA TYR A 39 -0.19 11.08 -5.74
C TYR A 39 0.33 11.96 -6.88
N GLY A 40 0.82 11.35 -7.96
CA GLY A 40 1.34 12.03 -9.14
C GLY A 40 2.81 12.45 -9.04
N LEU A 41 3.47 12.19 -7.91
CA LEU A 41 4.86 12.61 -7.67
C LEU A 41 5.90 11.61 -8.22
N GLY A 42 5.47 10.43 -8.67
CA GLY A 42 6.36 9.38 -9.16
C GLY A 42 6.67 8.33 -8.09
N ILE A 43 6.05 7.16 -8.21
CA ILE A 43 6.11 6.11 -7.18
C ILE A 43 7.54 5.55 -6.99
N LYS A 44 8.30 5.39 -8.07
CA LYS A 44 9.61 4.74 -8.03
C LYS A 44 10.60 5.44 -7.11
N PRO A 45 10.95 6.74 -7.32
CA PRO A 45 11.91 7.41 -6.44
C PRO A 45 11.39 7.57 -5.01
N ILE A 46 10.09 7.79 -4.83
CA ILE A 46 9.50 7.97 -3.49
C ILE A 46 9.50 6.66 -2.71
N ALA A 47 9.04 5.55 -3.30
CA ALA A 47 8.97 4.27 -2.61
C ALA A 47 10.36 3.73 -2.26
N GLN A 48 11.33 3.86 -3.17
CA GLN A 48 12.72 3.46 -2.92
C GLN A 48 13.33 4.26 -1.77
N HIS A 49 13.19 5.58 -1.79
CA HIS A 49 13.72 6.44 -0.73
C HIS A 49 13.07 6.20 0.63
N LEU A 50 11.73 5.99 0.67
CA LEU A 50 11.03 5.62 1.90
C LEU A 50 11.47 4.25 2.42
N PHE A 51 11.70 3.27 1.53
CA PHE A 51 12.24 1.97 1.92
C PHE A 51 13.63 2.10 2.56
N GLU A 52 14.52 2.88 1.95
CA GLU A 52 15.87 3.18 2.47
C GLU A 52 15.80 3.89 3.83
N THR A 53 14.80 4.75 4.05
CA THR A 53 14.55 5.44 5.33
C THR A 53 14.04 4.49 6.42
N GLY A 54 13.47 3.33 6.06
CA GLY A 54 13.00 2.33 7.04
C GLY A 54 11.54 1.90 6.91
N VAL A 55 10.78 2.43 5.94
CA VAL A 55 9.41 1.97 5.69
C VAL A 55 9.40 0.51 5.27
N ARG A 56 8.52 -0.29 5.86
CA ARG A 56 8.37 -1.73 5.57
C ARG A 56 6.94 -2.13 5.18
N THR A 57 5.99 -1.20 5.28
CA THR A 57 4.59 -1.42 4.92
C THR A 57 4.11 -0.32 4.00
N PHE A 58 3.56 -0.70 2.86
CA PHE A 58 3.07 0.23 1.84
C PHE A 58 1.60 -0.07 1.50
N PHE A 59 0.85 0.99 1.19
CA PHE A 59 -0.51 0.89 0.71
C PHE A 59 -0.65 1.57 -0.66
N VAL A 60 -1.36 0.90 -1.56
CA VAL A 60 -1.74 1.38 -2.89
C VAL A 60 -3.24 1.17 -3.12
N SER A 61 -3.82 1.64 -4.23
CA SER A 61 -5.25 1.50 -4.48
C SER A 61 -5.62 0.14 -5.07
N THR A 62 -4.91 -0.32 -6.09
CA THR A 62 -5.29 -1.46 -6.93
C THR A 62 -4.26 -2.58 -6.89
N VAL A 63 -4.67 -3.77 -7.35
CA VAL A 63 -3.79 -4.91 -7.51
C VAL A 63 -2.64 -4.60 -8.49
N ASP A 64 -2.93 -3.89 -9.59
CA ASP A 64 -1.90 -3.53 -10.59
C ASP A 64 -0.85 -2.60 -9.98
N GLU A 65 -1.27 -1.57 -9.22
CA GLU A 65 -0.34 -0.71 -8.48
C GLU A 65 0.51 -1.49 -7.48
N ALA A 66 -0.05 -2.53 -6.85
CA ALA A 66 0.68 -3.37 -5.89
C ALA A 66 1.73 -4.24 -6.60
N VAL A 67 1.39 -4.79 -7.78
CA VAL A 67 2.33 -5.54 -8.63
C VAL A 67 3.46 -4.62 -9.09
N ASP A 68 3.15 -3.44 -9.62
CA ASP A 68 4.15 -2.46 -10.06
C ASP A 68 5.08 -2.06 -8.90
N LEU A 69 4.50 -1.78 -7.74
CA LEU A 69 5.29 -1.45 -6.55
C LEU A 69 6.20 -2.60 -6.11
N ARG A 70 5.73 -3.85 -6.18
CA ARG A 70 6.55 -5.02 -5.88
C ARG A 70 7.74 -5.17 -6.83
N LEU A 71 7.54 -4.87 -8.12
CA LEU A 71 8.61 -4.88 -9.12
C LEU A 71 9.64 -3.75 -8.89
N ILE A 72 9.18 -2.61 -8.38
CA ILE A 72 10.04 -1.49 -7.98
C ILE A 72 10.83 -1.82 -6.71
N LEU A 73 10.13 -2.37 -5.69
CA LEU A 73 10.69 -2.77 -4.39
C LEU A 73 10.86 -4.29 -4.37
N ASN A 74 11.92 -4.79 -4.98
CA ASN A 74 12.26 -6.21 -4.95
C ASN A 74 12.87 -6.61 -3.60
N TYR A 75 12.19 -6.26 -2.48
CA TYR A 75 12.60 -6.45 -1.11
C TYR A 75 11.46 -6.97 -0.25
N PRO A 76 11.72 -7.58 0.92
CA PRO A 76 10.69 -8.10 1.82
C PRO A 76 9.96 -6.95 2.55
N VAL A 77 8.99 -6.36 1.89
CA VAL A 77 8.06 -5.37 2.43
C VAL A 77 6.63 -5.88 2.31
N ASP A 78 5.75 -5.44 3.19
CA ASP A 78 4.32 -5.69 3.10
C ASP A 78 3.68 -4.67 2.16
N ILE A 79 2.96 -5.14 1.14
CA ILE A 79 2.24 -4.30 0.19
C ILE A 79 0.75 -4.66 0.24
N TYR A 80 -0.07 -3.69 0.61
CA TYR A 80 -1.52 -3.80 0.66
C TYR A 80 -2.17 -2.98 -0.44
N TYR A 81 -3.23 -3.53 -1.09
CA TYR A 81 -4.08 -2.77 -2.00
C TYR A 81 -5.50 -2.60 -1.43
N LEU A 82 -6.00 -1.34 -1.51
CA LEU A 82 -7.16 -0.87 -0.75
C LEU A 82 -8.51 -1.23 -1.37
N ASN A 83 -8.58 -1.45 -2.69
CA ASN A 83 -9.85 -1.64 -3.39
C ASN A 83 -10.52 -3.02 -3.15
N GLY A 84 -9.90 -3.85 -2.33
CA GLY A 84 -10.46 -5.16 -1.98
C GLY A 84 -10.06 -6.25 -2.96
N TYR A 85 -10.59 -7.45 -2.72
CA TYR A 85 -10.28 -8.66 -3.46
C TYR A 85 -11.30 -8.92 -4.57
N SER A 86 -10.81 -9.22 -5.76
CA SER A 86 -11.56 -9.79 -6.89
C SER A 86 -11.07 -11.20 -7.21
N THR A 87 -11.94 -12.03 -7.80
CA THR A 87 -11.61 -13.43 -8.12
C THR A 87 -10.43 -13.58 -9.07
N GLY A 88 -10.14 -12.57 -9.88
CA GLY A 88 -8.97 -12.53 -10.79
C GLY A 88 -7.63 -12.22 -10.11
N ASP A 89 -7.63 -11.79 -8.84
CA ASP A 89 -6.41 -11.32 -8.17
C ASP A 89 -5.56 -12.47 -7.61
N SER A 90 -6.06 -13.72 -7.58
CA SER A 90 -5.42 -14.84 -6.89
C SER A 90 -3.99 -15.09 -7.36
N SER A 91 -3.74 -15.08 -8.68
CA SER A 91 -2.40 -15.27 -9.24
C SER A 91 -1.44 -14.15 -8.83
N ALA A 92 -1.88 -12.89 -8.90
CA ALA A 92 -1.07 -11.74 -8.49
C ALA A 92 -0.70 -11.80 -6.99
N ILE A 93 -1.65 -12.22 -6.13
CA ILE A 93 -1.40 -12.42 -4.70
C ILE A 93 -0.29 -13.46 -4.47
N ASP A 94 -0.33 -14.56 -5.20
CA ASP A 94 0.64 -15.64 -5.07
C ASP A 94 2.01 -15.27 -5.62
N ASP A 95 2.06 -14.74 -6.83
CA ASP A 95 3.29 -14.47 -7.56
C ASP A 95 4.05 -13.27 -6.98
N PHE A 96 3.33 -12.25 -6.54
CA PHE A 96 3.91 -10.98 -6.08
C PHE A 96 3.86 -10.77 -4.56
N ARG A 97 3.27 -11.69 -3.80
CA ARG A 97 3.15 -11.60 -2.33
C ARG A 97 2.58 -10.26 -1.88
N ILE A 98 1.45 -9.88 -2.50
CA ILE A 98 0.67 -8.69 -2.18
C ILE A 98 -0.58 -9.09 -1.40
N MET A 99 -1.18 -8.16 -0.67
CA MET A 99 -2.27 -8.44 0.25
C MET A 99 -3.46 -7.51 -0.01
N PRO A 100 -4.69 -8.03 -0.16
CA PRO A 100 -5.88 -7.20 -0.24
C PRO A 100 -6.28 -6.63 1.12
N VAL A 101 -6.90 -5.46 1.11
CA VAL A 101 -7.70 -4.95 2.21
C VAL A 101 -9.16 -5.27 1.89
N LEU A 102 -9.76 -6.21 2.62
CA LEU A 102 -11.11 -6.71 2.38
C LEU A 102 -12.14 -5.72 2.95
N ASN A 103 -13.08 -5.30 2.11
CA ASN A 103 -14.03 -4.22 2.39
C ASN A 103 -15.47 -4.70 2.58
N SER A 104 -15.76 -5.98 2.39
CA SER A 104 -17.08 -6.56 2.57
C SER A 104 -17.03 -8.02 2.99
N LEU A 105 -18.13 -8.52 3.57
CA LEU A 105 -18.28 -9.93 3.92
C LEU A 105 -18.20 -10.85 2.69
N GLU A 106 -18.65 -10.38 1.54
CA GLU A 106 -18.55 -11.11 0.28
C GLU A 106 -17.08 -11.27 -0.14
N GLN A 107 -16.28 -10.20 -0.08
CA GLN A 107 -14.84 -10.27 -0.36
C GLN A 107 -14.13 -11.22 0.60
N ILE A 108 -14.46 -11.22 1.89
CA ILE A 108 -13.90 -12.17 2.87
C ILE A 108 -14.20 -13.60 2.48
N LYS A 109 -15.47 -13.90 2.14
CA LYS A 109 -15.89 -15.25 1.72
C LYS A 109 -15.16 -15.70 0.47
N ASN A 110 -15.09 -14.85 -0.55
CA ASN A 110 -14.44 -15.16 -1.82
C ASN A 110 -12.92 -15.35 -1.64
N PHE A 111 -12.26 -14.46 -0.90
CA PHE A 111 -10.85 -14.58 -0.58
C PHE A 111 -10.53 -15.88 0.16
N LYS A 112 -11.28 -16.20 1.22
CA LYS A 112 -11.11 -17.43 2.00
C LYS A 112 -11.24 -18.70 1.13
N ASN A 113 -12.17 -18.71 0.18
CA ASN A 113 -12.43 -19.87 -0.67
C ASN A 113 -11.35 -20.07 -1.74
N GLN A 114 -10.74 -18.99 -2.24
CA GLN A 114 -9.85 -19.03 -3.41
C GLN A 114 -8.37 -18.89 -3.06
N THR A 115 -8.03 -18.40 -1.86
CA THR A 115 -6.64 -18.10 -1.48
C THR A 115 -6.30 -18.76 -0.14
N LYS A 116 -6.31 -20.09 -0.08
CA LYS A 116 -6.06 -20.83 1.17
C LYS A 116 -4.73 -20.45 1.82
N GLY A 117 -4.79 -20.05 3.10
CA GLY A 117 -3.62 -19.74 3.91
C GLY A 117 -2.92 -18.42 3.61
N LYS A 118 -3.48 -17.56 2.75
CA LYS A 118 -2.94 -16.22 2.47
C LYS A 118 -3.40 -15.19 3.50
N LYS A 119 -2.60 -14.14 3.64
CA LYS A 119 -2.91 -13.00 4.52
C LYS A 119 -3.72 -11.94 3.78
N ALA A 120 -4.62 -11.29 4.51
CA ALA A 120 -5.34 -10.11 4.08
C ALA A 120 -5.55 -9.18 5.29
N ALA A 121 -5.81 -7.91 5.04
CA ALA A 121 -6.36 -6.99 6.04
C ALA A 121 -7.89 -6.91 5.88
N ILE A 122 -8.59 -6.49 6.92
CA ILE A 122 -10.02 -6.20 6.89
C ILE A 122 -10.18 -4.73 7.24
N GLN A 123 -10.94 -4.00 6.43
CA GLN A 123 -11.33 -2.64 6.73
C GLN A 123 -12.68 -2.62 7.44
N ILE A 124 -12.73 -1.96 8.60
CA ILE A 124 -13.96 -1.68 9.34
C ILE A 124 -14.29 -0.21 9.13
N ASP A 125 -15.54 0.10 8.75
CA ASP A 125 -16.01 1.47 8.65
C ASP A 125 -16.40 2.00 10.04
N LEU A 126 -15.77 3.06 10.46
CA LEU A 126 -16.04 3.73 11.73
C LEU A 126 -16.71 5.09 11.50
N GLY A 127 -17.43 5.27 10.39
CA GLY A 127 -18.18 6.47 10.09
C GLY A 127 -17.72 7.28 8.87
N MET A 128 -16.73 6.80 8.12
CA MET A 128 -16.32 7.43 6.86
C MET A 128 -17.29 7.15 5.71
N ASN A 129 -18.04 6.05 5.78
CA ASN A 129 -19.08 5.63 4.84
C ASN A 129 -18.60 5.56 3.38
N ARG A 130 -17.41 4.99 3.16
CA ARG A 130 -16.85 4.82 1.82
C ARG A 130 -16.57 3.36 1.48
N LEU A 131 -15.77 2.69 2.27
CA LEU A 131 -15.39 1.28 2.18
C LEU A 131 -15.28 0.70 3.58
N GLY A 132 -15.40 -0.61 3.69
CA GLY A 132 -15.28 -1.30 4.97
C GLY A 132 -16.58 -1.98 5.38
N ILE A 133 -16.47 -2.79 6.41
CA ILE A 133 -17.59 -3.52 7.02
C ILE A 133 -18.11 -2.68 8.18
N ASP A 134 -19.44 -2.57 8.29
CA ASP A 134 -20.14 -1.89 9.39
C ASP A 134 -20.01 -2.66 10.71
#